data_da38444dd8d3b2d5ef2d93251ce27b38
#
_entry.id   da38444dd8d3b2d5ef2d93251ce27b38
#
_cell.length_a   1.000
_cell.length_b   1.000
_cell.length_c   1.000
_cell.angle_alpha   90.00
_cell.angle_beta   90.00
_cell.angle_gamma   90.00
#
_symmetry.space_group_name_H-M   'P 1'
#
loop_
_entity.id
_entity.type
_entity.pdbx_description
1 polymer ?
#
loop_
_entity_poly.entity_id
_entity_poly.type
_entity_poly.pdbx_seq_one_letter_code
_entity_poly.pdbx_strand_id
1 'polypeptide(L)'
;MDRPAVVRTFRDLLVWQKGMQFVADVYRVTAGFPRAETLGLTAQLRRAAVSIPSNIAEGFARQSTIDFIRFLRISLGSLFEAQTQFELAKRLGYLEHAGLGTLSSQGREIERMLTALIRSLSARKAFRRRTDHGTNG
;
A
#
# COMPACT_ATOMS: atom_id res chain seq x y z
N MET A 1 0.24 -8.03 -28.93
CA MET A 1 -0.91 -8.15 -28.01
C MET A 1 -0.43 -8.73 -26.70
N ASP A 2 -0.37 -7.89 -25.71
CA ASP A 2 0.23 -8.27 -24.45
C ASP A 2 -0.79 -9.03 -23.60
N ARG A 3 -0.51 -10.31 -23.39
CA ARG A 3 -1.25 -11.05 -22.37
C ARG A 3 -0.93 -10.42 -21.01
N PRO A 4 -1.93 -10.19 -20.14
CA PRO A 4 -1.60 -9.79 -18.78
C PRO A 4 -0.62 -10.79 -18.19
N ALA A 5 0.46 -10.30 -17.62
CA ALA A 5 1.46 -11.14 -16.98
C ALA A 5 0.79 -12.00 -15.92
N VAL A 6 1.06 -13.31 -15.94
CA VAL A 6 0.54 -14.21 -14.92
C VAL A 6 1.22 -13.88 -13.60
N VAL A 7 0.41 -13.60 -12.58
CA VAL A 7 0.90 -13.34 -11.23
C VAL A 7 1.31 -14.65 -10.57
N ARG A 8 2.61 -14.85 -10.38
CA ARG A 8 3.20 -16.07 -9.77
C ARG A 8 3.67 -15.80 -8.35
N THR A 9 4.23 -14.61 -8.10
CA THR A 9 4.70 -14.20 -6.79
C THR A 9 4.19 -12.79 -6.48
N PHE A 10 4.30 -12.36 -5.23
CA PHE A 10 3.94 -10.98 -4.86
C PHE A 10 4.73 -9.94 -5.65
N ARG A 11 5.92 -10.30 -6.14
CA ARG A 11 6.77 -9.41 -6.94
C ARG A 11 6.14 -9.03 -8.28
N ASP A 12 5.24 -9.86 -8.78
CA ASP A 12 4.52 -9.61 -10.02
C ASP A 12 3.34 -8.64 -9.84
N LEU A 13 2.93 -8.38 -8.60
CA LEU A 13 1.86 -7.43 -8.31
C LEU A 13 2.33 -6.00 -8.53
N LEU A 14 1.67 -5.28 -9.43
CA LEU A 14 2.02 -3.90 -9.73
C LEU A 14 1.93 -3.01 -8.48
N VAL A 15 0.92 -3.22 -7.63
CA VAL A 15 0.76 -2.45 -6.40
C VAL A 15 1.92 -2.66 -5.42
N TRP A 16 2.49 -3.87 -5.39
CA TRP A 16 3.69 -4.14 -4.59
C TRP A 16 4.90 -3.36 -5.15
N GLN A 17 5.08 -3.39 -6.47
CA GLN A 17 6.17 -2.66 -7.13
C GLN A 17 6.06 -1.16 -6.88
N LYS A 18 4.86 -0.59 -6.98
CA LYS A 18 4.60 0.81 -6.68
C LYS A 18 4.85 1.13 -5.20
N GLY A 19 4.48 0.22 -4.32
CA GLY A 19 4.76 0.33 -2.88
C GLY A 19 6.25 0.37 -2.58
N MET A 20 7.04 -0.46 -3.25
CA MET A 20 8.50 -0.50 -3.09
C MET A 20 9.15 0.81 -3.56
N GLN A 21 8.70 1.35 -4.69
CA GLN A 21 9.18 2.64 -5.19
C GLN A 21 8.84 3.77 -4.22
N PHE A 22 7.63 3.75 -3.68
CA PHE A 22 7.18 4.72 -2.68
C PHE A 22 8.07 4.69 -1.43
N VAL A 23 8.40 3.49 -0.94
CA VAL A 23 9.32 3.33 0.21
C VAL A 23 10.69 3.95 -0.09
N ALA A 24 11.26 3.66 -1.27
CA ALA A 24 12.54 4.21 -1.66
C ALA A 24 12.52 5.74 -1.69
N ASP A 25 11.45 6.33 -2.21
CA ASP A 25 11.29 7.77 -2.28
C ASP A 25 11.08 8.39 -0.89
N VAL A 26 10.36 7.72 0.00
CA VAL A 26 10.21 8.13 1.39
C VAL A 26 11.56 8.17 2.10
N TYR A 27 12.39 7.16 1.92
CA TYR A 27 13.74 7.13 2.52
C TYR A 27 14.59 8.27 1.99
N ARG A 28 14.52 8.56 0.69
CA ARG A 28 15.27 9.65 0.07
C ARG A 28 14.85 11.01 0.63
N VAL A 29 13.56 11.26 0.71
CA VAL A 29 13.02 12.52 1.21
C VAL A 29 13.31 12.70 2.70
N THR A 30 13.13 11.66 3.51
CA THR A 30 13.35 11.74 4.95
C THR A 30 14.81 11.82 5.35
N ALA A 31 15.74 11.50 4.44
CA ALA A 31 17.17 11.70 4.69
C ALA A 31 17.50 13.18 4.95
N GLY A 32 16.69 14.11 4.42
CA GLY A 32 16.84 15.55 4.65
C GLY A 32 16.11 16.06 5.89
N PHE A 33 15.43 15.23 6.63
CA PHE A 33 14.71 15.64 7.85
C PHE A 33 15.70 15.95 8.98
N PRO A 34 15.33 16.81 9.96
CA PRO A 34 16.20 17.12 11.10
C PRO A 34 16.64 15.88 11.88
N ARG A 35 17.86 15.89 12.36
CA ARG A 35 18.39 14.79 13.21
C ARG A 35 17.53 14.53 14.44
N ALA A 36 16.93 15.58 15.00
CA ALA A 36 16.04 15.45 16.14
C ALA A 36 14.86 14.52 15.88
N GLU A 37 14.49 14.33 14.59
CA GLU A 37 13.36 13.48 14.19
C GLU A 37 13.76 12.05 13.80
N THR A 38 15.04 11.68 13.92
CA THR A 38 15.52 10.34 13.52
C THR A 38 14.75 9.22 14.21
N LEU A 39 14.46 9.35 15.50
CA LEU A 39 13.67 8.37 16.26
C LEU A 39 12.20 8.77 16.38
N GLY A 40 11.83 9.93 15.86
CA GLY A 40 10.48 10.46 15.88
C GLY A 40 9.79 10.29 14.52
N LEU A 41 9.47 11.43 13.89
CA LEU A 41 8.68 11.47 12.65
C LEU A 41 9.36 10.69 11.52
N THR A 42 10.68 10.78 11.36
CA THR A 42 11.42 10.02 10.35
C THR A 42 11.20 8.52 10.50
N ALA A 43 11.36 7.99 11.72
CA ALA A 43 11.19 6.57 12.01
C ALA A 43 9.75 6.11 11.76
N GLN A 44 8.77 6.91 12.21
CA GLN A 44 7.34 6.58 12.03
C GLN A 44 6.95 6.55 10.56
N LEU A 45 7.41 7.53 9.78
CA LEU A 45 7.10 7.65 8.37
C LEU A 45 7.69 6.49 7.58
N ARG A 46 8.95 6.14 7.83
CA ARG A 46 9.62 4.99 7.21
C ARG A 46 8.93 3.68 7.56
N ARG A 47 8.54 3.50 8.81
CA ARG A 47 7.82 2.31 9.26
C ARG A 47 6.46 2.17 8.57
N ALA A 48 5.69 3.25 8.50
CA ALA A 48 4.41 3.25 7.81
C ALA A 48 4.59 2.91 6.32
N ALA A 49 5.57 3.51 5.66
CA ALA A 49 5.85 3.25 4.24
C ALA A 49 6.24 1.78 4.00
N VAL A 50 7.17 1.23 4.78
CA VAL A 50 7.62 -0.18 4.67
C VAL A 50 6.47 -1.14 4.90
N SER A 51 5.54 -0.81 5.80
CA SER A 51 4.36 -1.62 6.09
C SER A 51 3.47 -1.84 4.85
N ILE A 52 3.47 -0.92 3.89
CA ILE A 52 2.63 -1.03 2.70
C ILE A 52 3.02 -2.25 1.86
N PRO A 53 4.21 -2.34 1.26
CA PRO A 53 4.57 -3.53 0.47
C PRO A 53 4.70 -4.80 1.32
N SER A 54 5.11 -4.67 2.58
CA SER A 54 5.24 -5.83 3.47
C SER A 54 3.91 -6.54 3.69
N ASN A 55 2.83 -5.81 3.93
CA ASN A 55 1.50 -6.39 4.11
C ASN A 55 0.89 -6.90 2.80
N ILE A 56 1.19 -6.28 1.67
CA ILE A 56 0.78 -6.80 0.36
C ILE A 56 1.41 -8.19 0.15
N ALA A 57 2.71 -8.32 0.37
CA ALA A 57 3.44 -9.57 0.20
C ALA A 57 2.93 -10.65 1.17
N GLU A 58 2.75 -10.30 2.43
CA GLU A 58 2.27 -11.23 3.46
C GLU A 58 0.86 -11.71 3.15
N GLY A 59 -0.03 -10.81 2.75
CA GLY A 59 -1.40 -11.17 2.36
C GLY A 59 -1.45 -12.06 1.13
N PHE A 60 -0.59 -11.79 0.14
CA PHE A 60 -0.48 -12.64 -1.05
C PHE A 60 -0.04 -14.05 -0.70
N ALA A 61 0.85 -14.22 0.27
CA ALA A 61 1.34 -15.53 0.71
C ALA A 61 0.28 -16.36 1.46
N ARG A 62 -0.77 -15.71 1.98
CA ARG A 62 -1.89 -16.41 2.61
C ARG A 62 -2.73 -17.09 1.54
N GLN A 63 -3.15 -18.32 1.78
CA GLN A 63 -3.97 -19.08 0.82
C GLN A 63 -5.47 -18.86 1.02
N SER A 64 -5.84 -17.71 1.58
CA SER A 64 -7.20 -17.32 1.88
C SER A 64 -7.48 -15.93 1.33
N THR A 65 -8.56 -15.82 0.55
CA THR A 65 -9.00 -14.52 0.02
C THR A 65 -9.38 -13.55 1.13
N ILE A 66 -9.99 -14.05 2.20
CA ILE A 66 -10.35 -13.24 3.38
C ILE A 66 -9.09 -12.64 4.02
N ASP A 67 -8.06 -13.45 4.21
CA ASP A 67 -6.80 -12.99 4.78
C ASP A 67 -6.09 -12.00 3.86
N PHE A 68 -6.08 -12.26 2.56
CA PHE A 68 -5.48 -11.34 1.60
C PHE A 68 -6.14 -9.96 1.67
N ILE A 69 -7.48 -9.91 1.65
CA ILE A 69 -8.23 -8.66 1.80
C ILE A 69 -7.87 -7.95 3.10
N ARG A 70 -7.77 -8.69 4.20
CA ARG A 70 -7.40 -8.12 5.51
C ARG A 70 -6.04 -7.45 5.47
N PHE A 71 -5.02 -8.12 4.90
CA PHE A 71 -3.67 -7.56 4.78
C PHE A 71 -3.61 -6.35 3.83
N LEU A 72 -4.39 -6.37 2.74
CA LEU A 72 -4.49 -5.22 1.85
C LEU A 72 -5.11 -4.00 2.55
N ARG A 73 -6.07 -4.23 3.44
CA ARG A 73 -6.66 -3.15 4.25
C ARG A 73 -5.68 -2.60 5.27
N ILE A 74 -4.82 -3.44 5.83
CA ILE A 74 -3.73 -2.98 6.70
C ILE A 74 -2.75 -2.10 5.90
N SER A 75 -2.39 -2.52 4.67
CA SER A 75 -1.57 -1.70 3.77
C SER A 75 -2.21 -0.34 3.50
N LEU A 76 -3.51 -0.31 3.24
CA LEU A 76 -4.25 0.92 2.98
C LEU A 76 -4.23 1.85 4.21
N GLY A 77 -4.41 1.29 5.41
CA GLY A 77 -4.29 2.03 6.66
C GLY A 77 -2.90 2.62 6.87
N SER A 78 -1.86 1.84 6.55
CA SER A 78 -0.47 2.31 6.62
C SER A 78 -0.21 3.45 5.63
N LEU A 79 -0.82 3.40 4.46
CA LEU A 79 -0.74 4.49 3.48
C LEU A 79 -1.35 5.78 4.03
N PHE A 80 -2.53 5.72 4.63
CA PHE A 80 -3.18 6.88 5.23
C PHE A 80 -2.36 7.43 6.39
N GLU A 81 -1.73 6.57 7.17
CA GLU A 81 -0.82 6.98 8.23
C GLU A 81 0.38 7.75 7.64
N ALA A 82 1.01 7.21 6.60
CA ALA A 82 2.12 7.89 5.91
C ALA A 82 1.70 9.24 5.33
N GLN A 83 0.53 9.31 4.70
CA GLN A 83 0.01 10.55 4.13
C GLN A 83 -0.24 11.61 5.22
N THR A 84 -0.75 11.20 6.38
CA THR A 84 -0.92 12.08 7.54
C THR A 84 0.43 12.62 8.01
N GLN A 85 1.44 11.76 8.08
CA GLN A 85 2.78 12.14 8.53
C GLN A 85 3.49 13.06 7.52
N PHE A 86 3.26 12.89 6.22
CA PHE A 86 3.75 13.83 5.20
C PHE A 86 3.16 15.22 5.37
N GLU A 87 1.85 15.30 5.59
CA GLU A 87 1.19 16.58 5.84
C GLU A 87 1.77 17.26 7.08
N LEU A 88 2.02 16.48 8.12
CA LEU A 88 2.64 16.99 9.34
C LEU A 88 4.05 17.49 9.07
N ALA A 89 4.86 16.74 8.33
CA ALA A 89 6.21 17.12 7.96
C ALA A 89 6.24 18.46 7.19
N LYS A 90 5.28 18.64 6.28
CA LYS A 90 5.14 19.90 5.54
C LYS A 90 4.83 21.06 6.48
N ARG A 91 3.88 20.88 7.40
CA ARG A 91 3.51 21.91 8.37
C ARG A 91 4.64 22.29 9.29
N LEU A 92 5.53 21.34 9.59
CA LEU A 92 6.73 21.58 10.41
C LEU A 92 7.90 22.16 9.61
N GLY A 93 7.75 22.32 8.30
CA GLY A 93 8.77 22.85 7.43
C GLY A 93 9.87 21.88 7.03
N TYR A 94 9.66 20.57 7.25
CA TYR A 94 10.63 19.53 6.90
C TYR A 94 10.54 19.07 5.45
N LEU A 95 9.41 19.33 4.81
CA LEU A 95 9.09 18.86 3.47
C LEU A 95 8.55 20.01 2.65
N GLU A 96 9.14 20.23 1.46
CA GLU A 96 8.70 21.27 0.55
C GLU A 96 7.40 20.85 -0.17
N HIS A 97 6.67 21.84 -0.68
CA HIS A 97 5.42 21.63 -1.39
C HIS A 97 5.56 20.67 -2.58
N ALA A 98 6.64 20.81 -3.37
CA ALA A 98 6.90 19.95 -4.52
C ALA A 98 7.15 18.51 -4.12
N GLY A 99 7.93 18.28 -3.06
CA GLY A 99 8.20 16.95 -2.52
C GLY A 99 6.93 16.28 -2.02
N LEU A 100 6.09 17.01 -1.29
CA LEU A 100 4.79 16.51 -0.84
C LEU A 100 3.90 16.16 -2.03
N GLY A 101 3.87 16.98 -3.08
CA GLY A 101 3.06 16.74 -4.28
C GLY A 101 3.41 15.42 -4.95
N THR A 102 4.70 15.11 -5.10
CA THR A 102 5.19 13.86 -5.69
C THR A 102 4.76 12.64 -4.85
N LEU A 103 5.02 12.68 -3.53
CA LEU A 103 4.67 11.58 -2.64
C LEU A 103 3.16 11.39 -2.53
N SER A 104 2.39 12.47 -2.51
CA SER A 104 0.93 12.40 -2.48
C SER A 104 0.37 11.80 -3.77
N SER A 105 0.93 12.12 -4.92
CA SER A 105 0.54 11.55 -6.21
C SER A 105 0.77 10.05 -6.25
N GLN A 106 1.94 9.60 -5.81
CA GLN A 106 2.26 8.17 -5.69
C GLN A 106 1.31 7.47 -4.72
N GLY A 107 1.04 8.10 -3.59
CA GLY A 107 0.12 7.55 -2.58
C GLY A 107 -1.30 7.39 -3.11
N ARG A 108 -1.82 8.36 -3.85
CA ARG A 108 -3.15 8.26 -4.47
C ARG A 108 -3.22 7.12 -5.49
N GLU A 109 -2.16 6.90 -6.25
CA GLU A 109 -2.10 5.78 -7.19
C GLU A 109 -2.16 4.44 -6.46
N ILE A 110 -1.36 4.27 -5.40
CA ILE A 110 -1.36 3.06 -4.56
C ILE A 110 -2.74 2.85 -3.92
N GLU A 111 -3.36 3.91 -3.42
CA GLU A 111 -4.70 3.86 -2.84
C GLU A 111 -5.72 3.31 -3.85
N ARG A 112 -5.73 3.85 -5.07
CA ARG A 112 -6.63 3.38 -6.13
C ARG A 112 -6.39 1.91 -6.46
N MET A 113 -5.12 1.49 -6.54
CA MET A 113 -4.76 0.12 -6.85
C MET A 113 -5.16 -0.85 -5.74
N LEU A 114 -4.91 -0.50 -4.48
CA LEU A 114 -5.33 -1.30 -3.32
C LEU A 114 -6.85 -1.43 -3.26
N THR A 115 -7.55 -0.32 -3.43
CA THR A 115 -9.02 -0.30 -3.40
C THR A 115 -9.60 -1.16 -4.52
N ALA A 116 -9.06 -1.06 -5.74
CA ALA A 116 -9.49 -1.88 -6.87
C ALA A 116 -9.25 -3.37 -6.64
N LEU A 117 -8.10 -3.73 -6.09
CA LEU A 117 -7.76 -5.11 -5.78
C LEU A 117 -8.67 -5.68 -4.69
N ILE A 118 -8.92 -4.93 -3.62
CA ILE A 118 -9.84 -5.32 -2.55
C ILE A 118 -11.24 -5.57 -3.12
N ARG A 119 -11.75 -4.68 -3.97
CA ARG A 119 -13.06 -4.83 -4.62
C ARG A 119 -13.13 -6.09 -5.48
N SER A 120 -12.10 -6.32 -6.29
CA SER A 120 -12.01 -7.50 -7.16
C SER A 120 -12.05 -8.79 -6.34
N LEU A 121 -11.26 -8.87 -5.27
CA LEU A 121 -11.23 -10.04 -4.40
C LEU A 121 -12.55 -10.22 -3.64
N SER A 122 -13.17 -9.13 -3.20
CA SER A 122 -14.47 -9.16 -2.51
C SER A 122 -15.60 -9.65 -3.44
N ALA A 123 -15.57 -9.22 -4.70
CA ALA A 123 -16.53 -9.68 -5.72
C ALA A 123 -16.38 -11.17 -6.01
N ARG A 124 -15.15 -11.68 -6.12
CA ARG A 124 -14.88 -13.12 -6.29
C ARG A 124 -15.40 -13.94 -5.13
N LYS A 125 -15.22 -13.48 -3.91
CA LYS A 125 -15.70 -14.14 -2.70
C LYS A 125 -17.23 -14.19 -2.68
N ALA A 126 -17.91 -13.10 -3.03
CA ALA A 126 -19.36 -13.04 -3.10
C ALA A 126 -19.92 -13.98 -4.18
N PHE A 127 -19.25 -14.07 -5.34
CA PHE A 127 -19.62 -14.99 -6.42
C PHE A 127 -19.50 -16.45 -5.98
N ARG A 128 -18.41 -16.85 -5.35
CA ARG A 128 -18.20 -18.20 -4.82
C ARG A 128 -19.29 -18.59 -3.83
N ARG A 129 -19.67 -17.71 -2.91
CA ARG A 129 -20.75 -17.96 -1.95
C ARG A 129 -22.09 -18.21 -2.63
N ARG A 130 -22.40 -17.51 -3.72
CA ARG A 130 -23.65 -17.71 -4.47
C ARG A 130 -23.67 -19.06 -5.17
N THR A 131 -22.57 -19.49 -5.77
CA THR A 131 -22.48 -20.78 -6.46
C THR A 131 -22.54 -21.95 -5.50
N ASP A 132 -21.92 -21.84 -4.33
CA ASP A 132 -21.93 -22.89 -3.31
C ASP A 132 -23.31 -23.08 -2.70
N HIS A 133 -24.14 -22.04 -2.64
CA HIS A 133 -25.53 -22.15 -2.15
C HIS A 133 -26.53 -22.56 -3.24
N GLY A 134 -26.14 -22.46 -4.52
CA GLY A 134 -26.99 -22.83 -5.67
C GLY A 134 -26.95 -24.32 -6.03
N THR A 135 -26.04 -25.09 -5.43
CA THR A 135 -25.89 -26.53 -5.72
C THR A 135 -26.62 -27.46 -4.73
N ASN A 136 -27.24 -26.90 -3.71
CA ASN A 136 -28.05 -27.65 -2.73
C ASN A 136 -29.57 -27.47 -3.00
N GLY A 137 -29.94 -27.71 -4.23
CA GLY A 137 -31.36 -27.75 -4.61
C GLY A 137 -31.79 -29.14 -4.97
#